data_987f3d8e09e51759641dcfd89abcfb10
#
_entry.id   987f3d8e09e51759641dcfd89abcfb10
#
_cell.length_a   1.000
_cell.length_b   1.000
_cell.length_c   1.000
_cell.angle_alpha   90.00
_cell.angle_beta   90.00
_cell.angle_gamma   90.00
#
_symmetry.space_group_name_H-M   'P 1'
#
loop_
_entity.id
_entity.type
_entity.pdbx_description
1 polymer ?
#
loop_
_entity_poly.entity_id
_entity_poly.type
_entity_poly.pdbx_seq_one_letter_code
_entity_poly.pdbx_strand_id
1 'polypeptide(L)'
;YGMTAITAITAQNTCGVRAIHGVPPDILRAQFEAVVEDIGVDAVKIGMLHSPEVVQVVADAILRYQLPNVVLDPVMVATSGDRLIATETVDVLVRELFPLAQVVTPNLDEAALLLGRPIAGIDDLDAAAQALRALGAPAALLKGGHLSGDEVVDVLALADGSLAHLRSPRIATTNGHGTGCTLSSAIAAHLALGHALPSAVAQARSYILGAIQAGAAVRTGHGHGPLNHGYAPV
;
A
#
# COMPACT_ATOMS: atom_id res chain seq x y z
N TYR A 1 15.15 -11.47 -2.06
CA TYR A 1 14.37 -12.29 -2.98
C TYR A 1 12.88 -11.98 -2.80
N GLY A 2 12.14 -11.80 -3.92
CA GLY A 2 10.70 -11.47 -3.88
C GLY A 2 9.85 -12.73 -4.04
N MET A 3 8.90 -12.91 -3.13
CA MET A 3 7.92 -14.02 -3.13
C MET A 3 6.51 -13.45 -3.11
N THR A 4 5.53 -14.23 -3.55
CA THR A 4 4.14 -13.80 -3.59
C THR A 4 3.19 -14.88 -3.07
N ALA A 5 2.17 -14.45 -2.30
CA ALA A 5 0.97 -15.22 -2.04
C ALA A 5 -0.20 -14.48 -2.72
N ILE A 6 -0.82 -15.12 -3.69
CA ILE A 6 -1.86 -14.50 -4.54
C ILE A 6 -3.20 -14.59 -3.82
N THR A 7 -3.82 -13.43 -3.57
CA THR A 7 -5.13 -13.32 -2.91
C THR A 7 -6.29 -13.29 -3.91
N ALA A 8 -6.06 -12.71 -5.10
CA ALA A 8 -7.02 -12.68 -6.19
C ALA A 8 -6.31 -12.54 -7.54
N ILE A 9 -6.95 -13.03 -8.59
CA ILE A 9 -6.55 -12.86 -9.98
C ILE A 9 -7.43 -11.80 -10.61
N THR A 10 -6.84 -10.78 -11.25
CA THR A 10 -7.56 -9.73 -11.94
C THR A 10 -7.37 -9.81 -13.45
N ALA A 11 -8.45 -9.70 -14.22
CA ALA A 11 -8.40 -9.39 -15.64
C ALA A 11 -8.38 -7.85 -15.77
N GLN A 12 -7.20 -7.27 -15.79
CA GLN A 12 -7.00 -5.82 -15.72
C GLN A 12 -6.05 -5.33 -16.82
N ASN A 13 -6.29 -4.11 -17.29
CA ASN A 13 -5.40 -3.39 -18.21
C ASN A 13 -5.33 -1.90 -17.81
N THR A 14 -4.71 -1.06 -18.63
CA THR A 14 -4.56 0.39 -18.35
C THR A 14 -5.90 1.15 -18.30
N CYS A 15 -6.98 0.59 -18.84
CA CYS A 15 -8.30 1.23 -18.89
C CYS A 15 -9.21 0.84 -17.72
N GLY A 16 -8.91 -0.24 -16.98
CA GLY A 16 -9.72 -0.67 -15.83
C GLY A 16 -9.70 -2.17 -15.56
N VAL A 17 -10.49 -2.58 -14.56
CA VAL A 17 -10.66 -3.97 -14.13
C VAL A 17 -11.91 -4.55 -14.80
N ARG A 18 -11.74 -5.67 -15.52
CA ARG A 18 -12.85 -6.38 -16.19
C ARG A 18 -13.44 -7.50 -15.37
N ALA A 19 -12.60 -8.18 -14.58
CA ALA A 19 -13.03 -9.29 -13.72
C ALA A 19 -12.04 -9.47 -12.57
N ILE A 20 -12.56 -10.01 -11.46
CA ILE A 20 -11.78 -10.39 -10.28
C ILE A 20 -12.20 -11.81 -9.92
N HIS A 21 -11.21 -12.69 -9.71
CA HIS A 21 -11.41 -14.03 -9.20
C HIS A 21 -10.62 -14.20 -7.91
N GLY A 22 -11.32 -14.33 -6.78
CA GLY A 22 -10.70 -14.57 -5.48
C GLY A 22 -10.04 -15.96 -5.43
N VAL A 23 -8.84 -16.04 -4.89
CA VAL A 23 -8.21 -17.32 -4.58
C VAL A 23 -8.89 -17.90 -3.35
N PRO A 24 -9.27 -19.20 -3.34
CA PRO A 24 -9.87 -19.84 -2.19
C PRO A 24 -8.99 -19.71 -0.93
N PRO A 25 -9.58 -19.47 0.26
CA PRO A 25 -8.84 -19.25 1.51
C PRO A 25 -7.89 -20.40 1.89
N ASP A 26 -8.24 -21.65 1.58
CA ASP A 26 -7.40 -22.82 1.81
C ASP A 26 -6.16 -22.82 0.91
N ILE A 27 -6.29 -22.44 -0.35
CA ILE A 27 -5.16 -22.28 -1.27
C ILE A 27 -4.27 -21.11 -0.85
N LEU A 28 -4.84 -20.00 -0.40
CA LEU A 28 -4.05 -18.90 0.13
C LEU A 28 -3.23 -19.32 1.36
N ARG A 29 -3.85 -20.08 2.28
CA ARG A 29 -3.14 -20.64 3.44
C ARG A 29 -1.99 -21.55 3.01
N ALA A 30 -2.23 -22.44 2.06
CA ALA A 30 -1.19 -23.33 1.52
C ALA A 30 -0.03 -22.57 0.86
N GLN A 31 -0.30 -21.43 0.19
CA GLN A 31 0.75 -20.57 -0.35
C GLN A 31 1.64 -19.98 0.78
N PHE A 32 1.03 -19.50 1.88
CA PHE A 32 1.81 -19.02 3.03
C PHE A 32 2.67 -20.15 3.63
N GLU A 33 2.08 -21.31 3.88
CA GLU A 33 2.78 -22.47 4.43
C GLU A 33 3.99 -22.84 3.56
N ALA A 34 3.79 -22.99 2.25
CA ALA A 34 4.84 -23.37 1.32
C ALA A 34 6.02 -22.39 1.28
N VAL A 35 5.74 -21.07 1.37
CA VAL A 35 6.78 -20.05 1.30
C VAL A 35 7.47 -19.84 2.66
N VAL A 36 6.68 -19.72 3.71
CA VAL A 36 7.22 -19.34 5.04
C VAL A 36 8.00 -20.49 5.66
N GLU A 37 7.51 -21.73 5.52
CA GLU A 37 8.14 -22.91 6.16
C GLU A 37 9.43 -23.35 5.47
N ASP A 38 9.61 -23.05 4.18
CA ASP A 38 10.81 -23.43 3.42
C ASP A 38 11.83 -22.26 3.31
N ILE A 39 11.36 -21.07 2.96
CA ILE A 39 12.24 -19.95 2.60
C ILE A 39 12.42 -18.96 3.76
N GLY A 40 11.36 -18.70 4.52
CA GLY A 40 11.30 -17.65 5.52
C GLY A 40 10.95 -16.28 4.91
N VAL A 41 10.76 -15.28 5.80
CA VAL A 41 10.28 -13.94 5.41
C VAL A 41 10.94 -12.87 6.28
N ASP A 42 11.51 -11.82 5.66
CA ASP A 42 12.12 -10.68 6.35
C ASP A 42 11.18 -9.48 6.43
N ALA A 43 10.23 -9.36 5.52
CA ALA A 43 9.16 -8.35 5.52
C ALA A 43 7.97 -8.81 4.67
N VAL A 44 6.79 -8.28 4.98
CA VAL A 44 5.55 -8.57 4.26
C VAL A 44 4.92 -7.29 3.75
N LYS A 45 4.57 -7.23 2.46
CA LYS A 45 3.68 -6.21 1.93
C LYS A 45 2.32 -6.83 1.65
N ILE A 46 1.28 -6.24 2.21
CA ILE A 46 -0.11 -6.62 1.96
C ILE A 46 -0.75 -5.57 1.06
N GLY A 47 -1.43 -6.02 0.02
CA GLY A 47 -2.23 -5.17 -0.88
C GLY A 47 -3.71 -5.51 -0.80
N MET A 48 -4.35 -5.74 -1.96
CA MET A 48 -5.77 -6.00 -2.06
C MET A 48 -6.18 -7.32 -1.38
N LEU A 49 -7.13 -7.23 -0.45
CA LEU A 49 -7.79 -8.36 0.21
C LEU A 49 -9.30 -8.24 -0.04
N HIS A 50 -9.86 -9.08 -0.89
CA HIS A 50 -11.19 -8.90 -1.46
C HIS A 50 -12.35 -9.36 -0.55
N SER A 51 -12.09 -10.15 0.50
CA SER A 51 -13.13 -10.65 1.41
C SER A 51 -12.65 -10.74 2.86
N PRO A 52 -13.59 -10.75 3.84
CA PRO A 52 -13.27 -10.93 5.25
C PRO A 52 -12.49 -12.21 5.54
N GLU A 53 -12.81 -13.33 4.85
CA GLU A 53 -12.15 -14.60 5.03
C GLU A 53 -10.68 -14.55 4.61
N VAL A 54 -10.39 -13.82 3.52
CA VAL A 54 -9.02 -13.61 3.05
C VAL A 54 -8.23 -12.73 4.04
N VAL A 55 -8.86 -11.71 4.60
CA VAL A 55 -8.25 -10.89 5.68
C VAL A 55 -7.89 -11.77 6.88
N GLN A 56 -8.81 -12.66 7.29
CA GLN A 56 -8.57 -13.55 8.42
C GLN A 56 -7.42 -14.53 8.16
N VAL A 57 -7.33 -15.13 6.96
CA VAL A 57 -6.20 -16.00 6.60
C VAL A 57 -4.87 -15.28 6.69
N VAL A 58 -4.83 -14.01 6.24
CA VAL A 58 -3.60 -13.20 6.32
C VAL A 58 -3.25 -12.87 7.77
N ALA A 59 -4.23 -12.47 8.59
CA ALA A 59 -4.02 -12.20 10.00
C ALA A 59 -3.52 -13.43 10.76
N ASP A 60 -4.15 -14.59 10.53
CA ASP A 60 -3.75 -15.87 11.12
C ASP A 60 -2.30 -16.25 10.73
N ALA A 61 -1.92 -16.03 9.47
CA ALA A 61 -0.57 -16.30 9.00
C ALA A 61 0.47 -15.39 9.69
N ILE A 62 0.18 -14.09 9.81
CA ILE A 62 1.07 -13.14 10.51
C ILE A 62 1.28 -13.58 11.96
N LEU A 63 0.21 -13.93 12.67
CA LEU A 63 0.27 -14.35 14.07
C LEU A 63 0.95 -15.70 14.24
N ARG A 64 0.58 -16.70 13.43
CA ARG A 64 1.12 -18.05 13.49
C ARG A 64 2.62 -18.10 13.25
N TYR A 65 3.07 -17.39 12.21
CA TYR A 65 4.47 -17.40 11.80
C TYR A 65 5.28 -16.23 12.35
N GLN A 66 4.65 -15.36 13.14
CA GLN A 66 5.28 -14.14 13.68
C GLN A 66 5.98 -13.32 12.59
N LEU A 67 5.28 -13.11 11.48
CA LEU A 67 5.85 -12.46 10.30
C LEU A 67 6.28 -11.02 10.62
N PRO A 68 7.54 -10.65 10.34
CA PRO A 68 8.07 -9.34 10.70
C PRO A 68 7.74 -8.27 9.66
N ASN A 69 7.89 -6.99 10.05
CA ASN A 69 7.94 -5.85 9.13
C ASN A 69 6.73 -5.78 8.17
N VAL A 70 5.51 -5.87 8.72
CA VAL A 70 4.28 -5.89 7.93
C VAL A 70 3.92 -4.48 7.46
N VAL A 71 3.88 -4.27 6.15
CA VAL A 71 3.42 -3.04 5.48
C VAL A 71 2.05 -3.29 4.87
N LEU A 72 1.02 -2.63 5.38
CA LEU A 72 -0.35 -2.77 4.89
C LEU A 72 -0.74 -1.58 4.02
N ASP A 73 -0.91 -1.83 2.73
CA ASP A 73 -1.51 -0.89 1.79
C ASP A 73 -3.01 -1.24 1.64
N PRO A 74 -3.92 -0.49 2.28
CA PRO A 74 -5.32 -0.86 2.36
C PRO A 74 -6.05 -0.53 1.06
N VAL A 75 -5.73 -1.26 -0.01
CA VAL A 75 -6.28 -1.03 -1.34
C VAL A 75 -7.77 -1.31 -1.36
N MET A 76 -8.60 -0.26 -1.44
CA MET A 76 -10.05 -0.34 -1.42
C MET A 76 -10.68 0.01 -2.77
N VAL A 77 -9.98 0.84 -3.55
CA VAL A 77 -10.45 1.36 -4.85
C VAL A 77 -9.33 1.23 -5.87
N ALA A 78 -9.63 0.77 -7.06
CA ALA A 78 -8.69 0.75 -8.17
C ALA A 78 -8.41 2.17 -8.68
N THR A 79 -7.30 2.38 -9.39
CA THR A 79 -6.97 3.66 -10.06
C THR A 79 -8.06 4.09 -11.05
N SER A 80 -8.84 3.15 -11.58
CA SER A 80 -10.02 3.40 -12.44
C SER A 80 -11.24 3.93 -11.68
N GLY A 81 -11.23 3.93 -10.34
CA GLY A 81 -12.37 4.27 -9.50
C GLY A 81 -13.26 3.09 -9.12
N ASP A 82 -12.97 1.89 -9.62
CA ASP A 82 -13.73 0.68 -9.30
C ASP A 82 -13.50 0.27 -7.83
N ARG A 83 -14.59 0.05 -7.09
CA ARG A 83 -14.52 -0.45 -5.71
C ARG A 83 -14.09 -1.91 -5.72
N LEU A 84 -13.01 -2.23 -5.01
CA LEU A 84 -12.40 -3.57 -4.97
C LEU A 84 -12.84 -4.43 -3.77
N ILE A 85 -13.34 -3.78 -2.70
CA ILE A 85 -13.73 -4.47 -1.47
C ILE A 85 -15.08 -3.97 -0.94
N ALA A 86 -15.82 -4.83 -0.25
CA ALA A 86 -17.06 -4.48 0.44
C ALA A 86 -16.80 -3.75 1.77
N THR A 87 -17.82 -3.05 2.30
CA THR A 87 -17.69 -2.29 3.56
C THR A 87 -17.33 -3.20 4.73
N GLU A 88 -17.94 -4.36 4.80
CA GLU A 88 -17.70 -5.37 5.85
C GLU A 88 -16.25 -5.84 5.87
N THR A 89 -15.61 -5.89 4.69
CA THR A 89 -14.18 -6.25 4.57
C THR A 89 -13.30 -5.14 5.16
N VAL A 90 -13.67 -3.87 5.01
CA VAL A 90 -12.92 -2.74 5.59
C VAL A 90 -12.89 -2.83 7.11
N ASP A 91 -14.05 -3.09 7.74
CA ASP A 91 -14.14 -3.20 9.20
C ASP A 91 -13.28 -4.34 9.74
N VAL A 92 -13.29 -5.50 9.06
CA VAL A 92 -12.46 -6.65 9.44
C VAL A 92 -10.98 -6.34 9.23
N LEU A 93 -10.61 -5.67 8.13
CA LEU A 93 -9.24 -5.27 7.84
C LEU A 93 -8.69 -4.33 8.93
N VAL A 94 -9.46 -3.34 9.35
CA VAL A 94 -9.05 -2.42 10.42
C VAL A 94 -8.88 -3.16 11.74
N ARG A 95 -9.85 -4.00 12.10
CA ARG A 95 -9.83 -4.71 13.38
C ARG A 95 -8.70 -5.74 13.47
N GLU A 96 -8.47 -6.51 12.39
CA GLU A 96 -7.57 -7.67 12.42
C GLU A 96 -6.13 -7.33 11.97
N LEU A 97 -5.94 -6.43 10.99
CA LEU A 97 -4.63 -6.21 10.39
C LEU A 97 -3.94 -4.92 10.82
N PHE A 98 -4.67 -3.84 11.16
CA PHE A 98 -4.03 -2.61 11.61
C PHE A 98 -3.13 -2.82 12.83
N PRO A 99 -3.56 -3.56 13.88
CA PRO A 99 -2.70 -3.83 15.03
C PRO A 99 -1.48 -4.71 14.72
N LEU A 100 -1.52 -5.47 13.64
CA LEU A 100 -0.43 -6.36 13.21
C LEU A 100 0.53 -5.69 12.22
N ALA A 101 0.14 -4.57 11.64
CA ALA A 101 0.97 -3.83 10.68
C ALA A 101 1.97 -2.94 11.41
N GLN A 102 3.21 -2.88 10.93
CA GLN A 102 4.20 -1.89 11.35
C GLN A 102 3.84 -0.49 10.83
N VAL A 103 3.28 -0.43 9.63
CA VAL A 103 2.79 0.80 9.00
C VAL A 103 1.63 0.51 8.06
N VAL A 104 0.61 1.37 8.08
CA VAL A 104 -0.47 1.41 7.09
C VAL A 104 -0.23 2.56 6.12
N THR A 105 -0.53 2.38 4.82
CA THR A 105 -0.17 3.35 3.77
C THR A 105 -1.37 3.80 2.93
N PRO A 106 -2.47 4.31 3.51
CA PRO A 106 -3.63 4.74 2.74
C PRO A 106 -3.34 5.98 1.89
N ASN A 107 -3.98 6.07 0.72
CA ASN A 107 -4.13 7.33 -0.01
C ASN A 107 -5.28 8.15 0.58
N LEU A 108 -5.56 9.34 0.01
CA LEU A 108 -6.57 10.26 0.56
C LEU A 108 -8.00 9.71 0.48
N ASP A 109 -8.33 8.99 -0.60
CA ASP A 109 -9.66 8.42 -0.78
C ASP A 109 -9.88 7.26 0.20
N GLU A 110 -8.88 6.40 0.36
CA GLU A 110 -8.85 5.32 1.35
C GLU A 110 -8.91 5.88 2.78
N ALA A 111 -8.16 6.93 3.06
CA ALA A 111 -8.16 7.60 4.36
C ALA A 111 -9.52 8.23 4.67
N ALA A 112 -10.17 8.86 3.67
CA ALA A 112 -11.51 9.42 3.83
C ALA A 112 -12.55 8.33 4.16
N LEU A 113 -12.46 7.17 3.51
CA LEU A 113 -13.31 6.00 3.82
C LEU A 113 -13.06 5.48 5.24
N LEU A 114 -11.80 5.30 5.63
CA LEU A 114 -11.40 4.81 6.95
C LEU A 114 -11.82 5.74 8.09
N LEU A 115 -11.74 7.05 7.87
CA LEU A 115 -12.05 8.07 8.89
C LEU A 115 -13.51 8.53 8.86
N GLY A 116 -14.29 8.14 7.84
CA GLY A 116 -15.68 8.57 7.66
C GLY A 116 -15.83 10.07 7.39
N ARG A 117 -14.78 10.76 6.93
CA ARG A 117 -14.78 12.20 6.62
C ARG A 117 -13.83 12.52 5.48
N PRO A 118 -14.14 13.53 4.65
CA PRO A 118 -13.24 13.97 3.59
C PRO A 118 -11.96 14.60 4.16
N ILE A 119 -10.89 14.57 3.37
CA ILE A 119 -9.62 15.26 3.61
C ILE A 119 -9.51 16.30 2.48
N ALA A 120 -9.75 17.57 2.82
CA ALA A 120 -9.97 18.60 1.82
C ALA A 120 -8.68 19.30 1.34
N GLY A 121 -7.62 19.29 2.16
CA GLY A 121 -6.41 20.02 1.84
C GLY A 121 -5.19 19.61 2.67
N ILE A 122 -4.09 20.31 2.41
CA ILE A 122 -2.80 20.05 3.08
C ILE A 122 -2.91 20.24 4.60
N ASP A 123 -3.70 21.20 5.06
CA ASP A 123 -3.86 21.52 6.48
C ASP A 123 -4.56 20.40 7.27
N ASP A 124 -5.28 19.51 6.58
CA ASP A 124 -5.94 18.35 7.19
C ASP A 124 -5.02 17.14 7.35
N LEU A 125 -3.88 17.08 6.64
CA LEU A 125 -3.05 15.88 6.53
C LEU A 125 -2.52 15.41 7.88
N ASP A 126 -2.05 16.30 8.72
CA ASP A 126 -1.46 15.97 10.02
C ASP A 126 -2.51 15.33 10.95
N ALA A 127 -3.67 15.95 11.05
CA ALA A 127 -4.77 15.43 11.85
C ALA A 127 -5.30 14.10 11.29
N ALA A 128 -5.36 13.96 9.97
CA ALA A 128 -5.78 12.72 9.32
C ALA A 128 -4.77 11.58 9.52
N ALA A 129 -3.47 11.84 9.39
CA ALA A 129 -2.42 10.84 9.62
C ALA A 129 -2.43 10.34 11.07
N GLN A 130 -2.60 11.23 12.06
CA GLN A 130 -2.74 10.85 13.46
C GLN A 130 -4.03 10.05 13.71
N ALA A 131 -5.14 10.44 13.11
CA ALA A 131 -6.41 9.71 13.24
C ALA A 131 -6.32 8.31 12.62
N LEU A 132 -5.65 8.14 11.47
CA LEU A 132 -5.40 6.84 10.86
C LEU A 132 -4.57 5.92 11.77
N ARG A 133 -3.51 6.47 12.38
CA ARG A 133 -2.71 5.74 13.36
C ARG A 133 -3.57 5.29 14.56
N ALA A 134 -4.47 6.15 15.03
CA ALA A 134 -5.37 5.86 16.15
C ALA A 134 -6.38 4.74 15.84
N LEU A 135 -6.54 4.30 14.59
CA LEU A 135 -7.32 3.11 14.25
C LEU A 135 -6.64 1.79 14.66
N GLY A 136 -5.41 1.83 15.19
CA GLY A 136 -4.75 0.67 15.79
C GLY A 136 -3.35 0.36 15.24
N ALA A 137 -2.91 1.01 14.16
CA ALA A 137 -1.57 0.80 13.62
C ALA A 137 -0.51 1.63 14.39
N PRO A 138 0.70 1.09 14.65
CA PRO A 138 1.81 1.84 15.26
C PRO A 138 2.24 3.06 14.46
N ALA A 139 2.17 2.98 13.12
CA ALA A 139 2.47 4.10 12.23
C ALA A 139 1.50 4.15 11.05
N ALA A 140 1.29 5.35 10.50
CA ALA A 140 0.48 5.58 9.31
C ALA A 140 1.19 6.54 8.35
N LEU A 141 1.35 6.13 7.09
CA LEU A 141 1.82 6.97 6.00
C LEU A 141 0.62 7.40 5.14
N LEU A 142 0.13 8.62 5.35
CA LEU A 142 -0.92 9.20 4.51
C LEU A 142 -0.31 9.74 3.23
N LYS A 143 -0.71 9.17 2.08
CA LYS A 143 -0.22 9.55 0.74
C LYS A 143 -1.02 10.72 0.18
N GLY A 144 -0.41 11.91 0.05
CA GLY A 144 -1.08 13.14 -0.40
C GLY A 144 -1.14 13.35 -1.92
N GLY A 145 -0.79 12.35 -2.71
CA GLY A 145 -0.68 12.47 -4.17
C GLY A 145 -1.95 12.89 -4.92
N HIS A 146 -3.13 12.74 -4.33
CA HIS A 146 -4.42 13.10 -4.92
C HIS A 146 -4.83 14.56 -4.68
N LEU A 147 -4.17 15.33 -3.81
CA LEU A 147 -4.42 16.77 -3.67
C LEU A 147 -3.98 17.49 -4.95
N SER A 148 -4.67 18.58 -5.28
CA SER A 148 -4.25 19.48 -6.35
C SER A 148 -3.02 20.32 -5.96
N GLY A 149 -2.31 20.87 -6.95
CA GLY A 149 -1.16 21.74 -6.75
C GLY A 149 0.15 21.16 -7.30
N ASP A 150 1.21 21.94 -7.21
CA ASP A 150 2.52 21.63 -7.81
C ASP A 150 3.40 20.77 -6.88
N GLU A 151 2.97 20.55 -5.66
CA GLU A 151 3.67 19.74 -4.66
C GLU A 151 2.84 18.54 -4.23
N VAL A 152 3.53 17.43 -3.95
CA VAL A 152 2.97 16.25 -3.29
C VAL A 152 3.55 16.18 -1.88
N VAL A 153 2.66 16.12 -0.88
CA VAL A 153 3.03 16.03 0.53
C VAL A 153 2.47 14.73 1.09
N ASP A 154 3.36 13.83 1.52
CA ASP A 154 2.98 12.65 2.29
C ASP A 154 3.33 12.89 3.76
N VAL A 155 2.51 12.38 4.68
CA VAL A 155 2.69 12.55 6.12
C VAL A 155 2.83 11.19 6.79
N LEU A 156 3.97 10.94 7.41
CA LEU A 156 4.23 9.76 8.24
C LEU A 156 4.00 10.11 9.71
N ALA A 157 2.95 9.53 10.31
CA ALA A 157 2.70 9.59 11.75
C ALA A 157 3.34 8.37 12.42
N LEU A 158 4.18 8.61 13.42
CA LEU A 158 4.93 7.58 14.15
C LEU A 158 4.30 7.25 15.51
N ALA A 159 4.72 6.13 16.09
CA ALA A 159 4.18 5.61 17.35
C ALA A 159 4.35 6.58 18.54
N ASP A 160 5.41 7.37 18.54
CA ASP A 160 5.67 8.41 19.56
C ASP A 160 4.85 9.69 19.39
N GLY A 161 3.97 9.72 18.36
CA GLY A 161 3.15 10.87 18.01
C GLY A 161 3.85 11.90 17.12
N SER A 162 5.12 11.72 16.80
CA SER A 162 5.82 12.60 15.87
C SER A 162 5.32 12.45 14.43
N LEU A 163 5.46 13.52 13.64
CA LEU A 163 5.10 13.58 12.24
C LEU A 163 6.33 13.88 11.38
N ALA A 164 6.47 13.16 10.29
CA ALA A 164 7.47 13.46 9.28
C ALA A 164 6.78 13.79 7.95
N HIS A 165 7.07 14.97 7.40
CA HIS A 165 6.52 15.45 6.12
C HIS A 165 7.51 15.16 5.00
N LEU A 166 7.06 14.43 3.99
CA LEU A 166 7.85 14.11 2.80
C LEU A 166 7.28 14.89 1.62
N ARG A 167 8.04 15.85 1.13
CA ARG A 167 7.63 16.79 0.08
C ARG A 167 8.39 16.52 -1.22
N SER A 168 7.71 16.69 -2.36
CA SER A 168 8.33 16.68 -3.69
C SER A 168 7.51 17.45 -4.69
N PRO A 169 8.13 17.97 -5.75
CA PRO A 169 7.38 18.48 -6.89
C PRO A 169 6.47 17.39 -7.48
N ARG A 170 5.32 17.82 -8.00
CA ARG A 170 4.42 16.94 -8.74
C ARG A 170 4.98 16.67 -10.12
N ILE A 171 5.07 15.41 -10.49
CA ILE A 171 5.45 14.99 -11.85
C ILE A 171 4.18 14.89 -12.68
N ALA A 172 4.08 15.71 -13.73
CA ALA A 172 2.94 15.72 -14.63
C ALA A 172 2.97 14.48 -15.55
N THR A 173 2.12 13.52 -15.26
CA THR A 173 1.99 12.30 -16.06
C THR A 173 0.65 11.62 -15.82
N THR A 174 0.18 10.85 -16.81
CA THR A 174 -0.95 9.92 -16.66
C THR A 174 -0.49 8.51 -16.28
N ASN A 175 0.83 8.26 -16.22
CA ASN A 175 1.43 6.97 -15.91
C ASN A 175 1.59 6.79 -14.39
N GLY A 176 0.47 6.73 -13.67
CA GLY A 176 0.43 6.58 -12.22
C GLY A 176 -0.01 5.20 -11.74
N HIS A 177 -0.29 4.26 -12.67
CA HIS A 177 -0.78 2.94 -12.28
C HIS A 177 0.28 2.16 -11.49
N GLY A 178 -0.12 1.70 -10.30
CA GLY A 178 0.75 0.93 -9.40
C GLY A 178 1.64 1.77 -8.48
N THR A 179 1.54 3.12 -8.48
CA THR A 179 2.35 4.00 -7.62
C THR A 179 2.26 3.62 -6.14
N GLY A 180 1.05 3.47 -5.60
CA GLY A 180 0.83 3.09 -4.19
C GLY A 180 1.39 1.72 -3.87
N CYS A 181 1.09 0.72 -4.70
CA CYS A 181 1.59 -0.63 -4.52
C CYS A 181 3.13 -0.70 -4.61
N THR A 182 3.74 0.07 -5.50
CA THR A 182 5.20 0.12 -5.61
C THR A 182 5.83 0.81 -4.39
N LEU A 183 5.25 1.91 -3.91
CA LEU A 183 5.74 2.58 -2.71
C LEU A 183 5.72 1.65 -1.50
N SER A 184 4.59 1.01 -1.24
CA SER A 184 4.43 0.09 -0.10
C SER A 184 5.34 -1.14 -0.21
N SER A 185 5.56 -1.67 -1.42
CA SER A 185 6.50 -2.77 -1.66
C SER A 185 7.95 -2.34 -1.44
N ALA A 186 8.32 -1.14 -1.88
CA ALA A 186 9.66 -0.59 -1.65
C ALA A 186 9.91 -0.32 -0.15
N ILE A 187 8.90 0.16 0.60
CA ILE A 187 9.00 0.29 2.06
C ILE A 187 9.31 -1.08 2.69
N ALA A 188 8.54 -2.12 2.32
CA ALA A 188 8.76 -3.47 2.85
C ALA A 188 10.17 -3.98 2.49
N ALA A 189 10.65 -3.76 1.27
CA ALA A 189 12.00 -4.15 0.85
C ALA A 189 13.09 -3.45 1.69
N HIS A 190 12.95 -2.15 1.95
CA HIS A 190 13.91 -1.43 2.80
C HIS A 190 13.84 -1.85 4.27
N LEU A 191 12.67 -2.20 4.79
CA LEU A 191 12.53 -2.78 6.13
C LEU A 191 13.20 -4.16 6.21
N ALA A 192 13.05 -5.01 5.19
CA ALA A 192 13.74 -6.30 5.08
C ALA A 192 15.27 -6.15 5.06
N LEU A 193 15.79 -5.03 4.53
CA LEU A 193 17.21 -4.68 4.57
C LEU A 193 17.68 -4.10 5.92
N GLY A 194 16.80 -4.01 6.92
CA GLY A 194 17.12 -3.55 8.27
C GLY A 194 17.07 -2.03 8.46
N HIS A 195 16.53 -1.27 7.51
CA HIS A 195 16.36 0.17 7.68
C HIS A 195 15.25 0.48 8.69
N ALA A 196 15.43 1.52 9.52
CA ALA A 196 14.36 2.05 10.36
C ALA A 196 13.23 2.63 9.50
N LEU A 197 11.98 2.56 9.98
CA LEU A 197 10.78 2.95 9.21
C LEU A 197 10.88 4.33 8.55
N PRO A 198 11.30 5.43 9.20
CA PRO A 198 11.42 6.72 8.54
C PRO A 198 12.41 6.70 7.36
N SER A 199 13.52 5.99 7.50
CA SER A 199 14.52 5.82 6.44
C SER A 199 13.98 4.95 5.30
N ALA A 200 13.30 3.85 5.62
CA ALA A 200 12.67 2.97 4.64
C ALA A 200 11.64 3.72 3.78
N VAL A 201 10.80 4.55 4.42
CA VAL A 201 9.81 5.41 3.73
C VAL A 201 10.50 6.44 2.83
N ALA A 202 11.54 7.12 3.32
CA ALA A 202 12.27 8.12 2.54
C ALA A 202 12.95 7.51 1.30
N GLN A 203 13.60 6.37 1.44
CA GLN A 203 14.25 5.66 0.34
C GLN A 203 13.23 5.09 -0.67
N ALA A 204 12.14 4.50 -0.20
CA ALA A 204 11.05 4.03 -1.04
C ALA A 204 10.43 5.18 -1.85
N ARG A 205 10.27 6.36 -1.22
CA ARG A 205 9.77 7.56 -1.89
C ARG A 205 10.74 8.08 -2.96
N SER A 206 12.03 8.06 -2.69
CA SER A 206 13.05 8.39 -3.70
C SER A 206 12.99 7.46 -4.90
N TYR A 207 12.88 6.16 -4.65
CA TYR A 207 12.73 5.15 -5.72
C TYR A 207 11.48 5.40 -6.56
N ILE A 208 10.32 5.61 -5.93
CA ILE A 208 9.07 5.80 -6.68
C ILE A 208 9.08 7.07 -7.52
N LEU A 209 9.67 8.17 -7.03
CA LEU A 209 9.82 9.41 -7.80
C LEU A 209 10.67 9.20 -9.05
N GLY A 210 11.77 8.46 -8.94
CA GLY A 210 12.60 8.08 -10.09
C GLY A 210 11.84 7.22 -11.10
N ALA A 211 11.06 6.24 -10.63
CA ALA A 211 10.26 5.36 -11.49
C ALA A 211 9.12 6.13 -12.21
N ILE A 212 8.47 7.09 -11.54
CA ILE A 212 7.48 7.97 -12.14
C ILE A 212 8.15 8.86 -13.20
N GLN A 213 9.25 9.53 -12.87
CA GLN A 213 9.96 10.43 -13.77
C GLN A 213 10.42 9.72 -15.04
N ALA A 214 11.01 8.54 -14.89
CA ALA A 214 11.52 7.74 -16.02
C ALA A 214 10.40 7.12 -16.88
N GLY A 215 9.21 6.91 -16.28
CA GLY A 215 8.02 6.42 -16.98
C GLY A 215 7.13 7.52 -17.55
N ALA A 216 7.34 8.78 -17.18
CA ALA A 216 6.39 9.87 -17.42
C ALA A 216 6.00 10.07 -18.90
N ALA A 217 6.94 9.93 -19.81
CA ALA A 217 6.75 10.10 -21.25
C ALA A 217 6.48 8.79 -22.02
N VAL A 218 6.51 7.65 -21.33
CA VAL A 218 6.32 6.34 -21.98
C VAL A 218 4.84 6.09 -22.21
N ARG A 219 4.43 5.79 -23.44
CA ARG A 219 3.06 5.45 -23.75
C ARG A 219 2.87 3.93 -23.74
N THR A 220 2.08 3.45 -22.77
CA THR A 220 1.69 2.04 -22.68
C THR A 220 0.17 1.94 -22.55
N GLY A 221 -0.49 1.33 -23.54
CA GLY A 221 -1.95 1.21 -23.56
C GLY A 221 -2.68 2.52 -23.87
N HIS A 222 -3.97 2.57 -23.52
CA HIS A 222 -4.88 3.69 -23.82
C HIS A 222 -5.38 4.44 -22.58
N GLY A 223 -5.11 3.92 -21.39
CA GLY A 223 -5.50 4.51 -20.10
C GLY A 223 -4.28 4.94 -19.26
N HIS A 224 -4.37 4.74 -17.95
CA HIS A 224 -3.29 5.06 -17.02
C HIS A 224 -2.13 4.07 -17.20
N GLY A 225 -1.00 4.57 -17.71
CA GLY A 225 0.19 3.76 -17.96
C GLY A 225 0.94 3.39 -16.65
N PRO A 226 1.85 2.39 -16.74
CA PRO A 226 2.66 1.96 -15.60
C PRO A 226 3.87 2.87 -15.38
N LEU A 227 4.48 2.72 -14.22
CA LEU A 227 5.79 3.27 -13.89
C LEU A 227 6.91 2.54 -14.64
N ASN A 228 8.10 3.14 -14.69
CA ASN A 228 9.31 2.44 -15.13
C ASN A 228 10.11 1.92 -13.93
N HIS A 229 9.79 0.72 -13.47
CA HIS A 229 10.46 0.10 -12.32
C HIS A 229 11.94 -0.24 -12.57
N GLY A 230 12.34 -0.40 -13.83
CA GLY A 230 13.71 -0.72 -14.23
C GLY A 230 14.58 0.49 -14.54
N TYR A 231 14.24 1.69 -14.07
CA TYR A 231 14.96 2.92 -14.39
C TYR A 231 16.37 2.99 -13.78
N ALA A 232 16.61 2.30 -12.70
CA ALA A 232 17.91 2.21 -12.02
C ALA A 232 18.19 0.73 -11.68
N PRO A 233 18.54 -0.09 -12.68
CA PRO A 233 18.91 -1.49 -12.45
C PRO A 233 20.20 -1.54 -11.63
N VAL A 234 20.24 -2.44 -10.64
CA VAL A 234 21.40 -2.74 -9.79
C VAL A 234 22.22 -3.84 -10.43
#